data_68a926f23a86a0a9e83695290f151897
#
_entry.id   68a926f23a86a0a9e83695290f151897
#
_cell.length_a   1.000
_cell.length_b   1.000
_cell.length_c   1.000
_cell.angle_alpha   90.00
_cell.angle_beta   90.00
_cell.angle_gamma   90.00
#
_symmetry.space_group_name_H-M   'P 1'
#
loop_
_entity.id
_entity.type
_entity.pdbx_description
1 polymer ?
#
loop_
_entity_poly.entity_id
_entity_poly.type
_entity_poly.pdbx_seq_one_letter_code
_entity_poly.pdbx_strand_id
1 'polypeptide(L)'
;MDGNYTFKQFDKNLDDGYQIYFTYVRNRYLLFKTAENCYTQKLLDFDEKNPQPRVAIITHKRIKEMFPFLENIEYKVGISEWFTI
;
A
#
# COMPACT_ATOMS: atom_id res chain seq x y z
N MET A 1 4.15 11.30 9.44
CA MET A 1 2.76 10.82 9.29
C MET A 1 1.87 11.60 10.24
N ASP A 2 0.75 12.02 9.74
CA ASP A 2 -0.25 12.65 10.57
C ASP A 2 -0.79 11.61 11.57
N GLY A 3 -0.81 11.94 12.87
CA GLY A 3 -1.31 11.05 13.91
C GLY A 3 -2.79 10.67 13.78
N ASN A 4 -3.51 11.34 12.89
CA ASN A 4 -4.93 11.08 12.67
C ASN A 4 -5.21 9.95 11.69
N TYR A 5 -4.19 9.49 10.96
CA TYR A 5 -4.40 8.41 10.01
C TYR A 5 -4.25 7.07 10.70
N THR A 6 -5.36 6.35 10.82
CA THR A 6 -5.43 5.10 11.57
C THR A 6 -5.48 3.90 10.63
N PHE A 7 -5.23 2.71 11.17
CA PHE A 7 -5.38 1.47 10.42
C PHE A 7 -6.81 1.30 9.91
N LYS A 8 -7.80 1.75 10.68
CA LYS A 8 -9.20 1.68 10.27
C LYS A 8 -9.45 2.46 8.98
N GLN A 9 -8.86 3.65 8.85
CA GLN A 9 -8.97 4.46 7.64
C GLN A 9 -8.22 3.82 6.48
N PHE A 10 -7.04 3.28 6.74
CA PHE A 10 -6.24 2.57 5.75
C PHE A 10 -7.00 1.38 5.18
N ASP A 11 -7.58 0.57 6.06
CA ASP A 11 -8.37 -0.59 5.70
C ASP A 11 -9.61 -0.21 4.89
N LYS A 12 -10.30 0.84 5.33
CA LYS A 12 -11.47 1.35 4.61
C LYS A 12 -11.09 1.82 3.20
N ASN A 13 -9.98 2.53 3.07
CA ASN A 13 -9.53 2.99 1.76
C ASN A 13 -9.25 1.82 0.81
N LEU A 14 -8.66 0.75 1.32
CA LEU A 14 -8.44 -0.46 0.52
C LEU A 14 -9.76 -1.11 0.12
N ASP A 15 -10.73 -1.18 1.04
CA ASP A 15 -12.05 -1.72 0.75
C ASP A 15 -12.79 -0.89 -0.29
N ASP A 16 -12.56 0.41 -0.31
CA ASP A 16 -13.18 1.33 -1.28
C ASP A 16 -12.48 1.28 -2.64
N GLY A 17 -11.46 0.45 -2.80
CA GLY A 17 -10.76 0.27 -4.06
C GLY A 17 -9.63 1.25 -4.32
N TYR A 18 -9.18 1.96 -3.30
CA TYR A 18 -8.07 2.90 -3.46
C TYR A 18 -6.75 2.16 -3.65
N GLN A 19 -5.88 2.74 -4.47
CA GLN A 19 -4.50 2.29 -4.58
C GLN A 19 -3.67 3.09 -3.61
N ILE A 20 -2.94 2.39 -2.76
CA ILE A 20 -2.15 3.01 -1.69
C ILE A 20 -0.66 2.74 -1.93
N TYR A 21 0.12 3.80 -1.90
CA TYR A 21 1.57 3.73 -2.03
C TYR A 21 2.19 4.02 -0.68
N PHE A 22 3.22 3.28 -0.33
CA PHE A 22 3.91 3.48 0.95
C PHE A 22 5.35 3.02 0.86
N THR A 23 6.16 3.49 1.81
CA THR A 23 7.52 3.02 2.00
C THR A 23 7.54 2.08 3.19
N TYR A 24 8.12 0.91 3.00
CA TYR A 24 8.27 -0.09 4.05
C TYR A 24 9.65 -0.72 3.91
N VAL A 25 10.44 -0.67 4.99
CA VAL A 25 11.80 -1.21 5.02
C VAL A 25 12.60 -0.73 3.80
N ARG A 26 12.62 0.58 3.59
CA ARG A 26 13.37 1.27 2.53
C ARG A 26 12.89 1.02 1.11
N ASN A 27 11.82 0.25 0.93
CA ASN A 27 11.28 -0.05 -0.39
C ASN A 27 9.94 0.64 -0.57
N ARG A 28 9.67 1.04 -1.79
CA ARG A 28 8.40 1.66 -2.16
C ARG A 28 7.46 0.59 -2.73
N TYR A 29 6.23 0.56 -2.25
CA TYR A 29 5.23 -0.43 -2.66
C TYR A 29 3.94 0.21 -3.07
N LEU A 30 3.21 -0.50 -3.94
CA LEU A 30 1.81 -0.22 -4.25
C LEU A 30 0.98 -1.37 -3.67
N LEU A 31 -0.11 -1.02 -3.00
CA LEU A 31 -1.01 -1.99 -2.39
C LEU A 31 -2.44 -1.71 -2.82
N PHE A 32 -3.17 -2.75 -3.20
CA PHE A 32 -4.59 -2.65 -3.49
C PHE A 32 -5.28 -3.98 -3.21
N LYS A 33 -6.59 -3.91 -2.90
CA LYS A 33 -7.38 -5.10 -2.60
C LYS A 33 -7.85 -5.74 -3.89
N THR A 34 -7.67 -7.05 -4.02
CA THR A 34 -8.08 -7.80 -5.20
C THR A 34 -9.26 -8.72 -4.93
N ALA A 35 -9.43 -9.16 -3.68
CA ALA A 35 -10.55 -10.01 -3.25
C ALA A 35 -10.65 -9.91 -1.74
N GLU A 36 -11.67 -10.52 -1.16
CA GLU A 36 -11.80 -10.55 0.29
C GLU A 36 -10.59 -11.24 0.91
N ASN A 37 -9.96 -10.57 1.86
CA ASN A 37 -8.73 -11.02 2.53
C ASN A 37 -7.56 -11.29 1.56
N CYS A 38 -7.60 -10.70 0.37
CA CYS A 38 -6.55 -10.84 -0.63
C CYS A 38 -6.13 -9.47 -1.13
N TYR A 39 -4.88 -9.12 -0.90
CA TYR A 39 -4.32 -7.83 -1.29
C TYR A 39 -3.08 -8.05 -2.13
N THR A 40 -2.95 -7.30 -3.20
CA THR A 40 -1.77 -7.37 -4.05
C THR A 40 -0.80 -6.27 -3.67
N GLN A 41 0.43 -6.65 -3.38
CA GLN A 41 1.53 -5.73 -3.07
C GLN A 41 2.57 -5.81 -4.17
N LYS A 42 2.85 -4.68 -4.80
CA LYS A 42 3.87 -4.59 -5.85
C LYS A 42 5.05 -3.78 -5.36
N LEU A 43 6.26 -4.31 -5.55
CA LEU A 43 7.49 -3.57 -5.28
C LEU A 43 7.76 -2.63 -6.45
N LEU A 44 7.84 -1.33 -6.16
CA LEU A 44 8.02 -0.31 -7.18
C LEU A 44 9.49 0.06 -7.41
N ASP A 45 10.29 -0.05 -6.36
CA ASP A 45 11.71 0.23 -6.46
C ASP A 45 12.41 -1.03 -6.96
N PHE A 46 12.68 -1.08 -8.26
CA PHE A 46 13.39 -2.21 -8.82
C PHE A 46 14.78 -1.79 -9.30
N ASP A 47 15.72 -2.70 -9.14
CA ASP A 47 17.08 -2.56 -9.61
C ASP A 47 17.10 -2.64 -11.13
N GLU A 48 17.90 -1.82 -11.79
CA GLU A 48 18.09 -1.89 -13.25
C GLU A 48 18.53 -3.28 -13.71
N LYS A 49 19.21 -4.01 -12.84
CA LYS A 49 19.65 -5.37 -13.13
C LYS A 49 18.53 -6.40 -13.06
N ASN A 50 17.39 -6.03 -12.50
CA ASN A 50 16.27 -6.95 -12.30
C ASN A 50 14.96 -6.19 -12.50
N PRO A 51 14.63 -5.87 -13.75
CA PRO A 51 13.52 -4.95 -14.05
C PRO A 51 12.12 -5.52 -13.83
N GLN A 52 11.99 -6.78 -13.44
CA GLN A 52 10.68 -7.37 -13.23
C GLN A 52 10.12 -6.95 -11.86
N PRO A 53 8.93 -6.36 -11.80
CA PRO A 53 8.33 -6.00 -10.52
C PRO A 53 8.01 -7.25 -9.71
N ARG A 54 8.28 -7.19 -8.42
CA ARG A 54 7.93 -8.28 -7.52
C ARG A 54 6.51 -8.06 -7.02
N VAL A 55 5.68 -9.07 -7.22
CA VAL A 55 4.27 -9.04 -6.80
C VAL A 55 4.05 -10.12 -5.76
N ALA A 56 3.42 -9.75 -4.66
CA ALA A 56 3.05 -10.68 -3.60
C ALA A 56 1.58 -10.52 -3.27
N ILE A 57 0.93 -11.63 -2.93
CA ILE A 57 -0.43 -11.62 -2.41
C ILE A 57 -0.32 -11.74 -0.90
N ILE A 58 -0.89 -10.78 -0.18
CA ILE A 58 -0.82 -10.76 1.27
C ILE A 58 -2.21 -10.73 1.89
N THR A 59 -2.29 -11.09 3.16
CA THR A 59 -3.55 -11.14 3.89
C THR A 59 -3.77 -9.86 4.69
N HIS A 60 -5.00 -9.67 5.13
CA HIS A 60 -5.37 -8.56 6.01
C HIS A 60 -4.52 -8.55 7.29
N LYS A 61 -4.26 -9.73 7.85
CA LYS A 61 -3.42 -9.85 9.04
C LYS A 61 -2.02 -9.29 8.80
N ARG A 62 -1.44 -9.60 7.65
CA ARG A 62 -0.10 -9.12 7.29
C ARG A 62 -0.09 -7.60 7.15
N ILE A 63 -1.11 -7.03 6.54
CA ILE A 63 -1.24 -5.58 6.40
C ILE A 63 -1.30 -4.91 7.77
N LYS A 64 -2.06 -5.48 8.68
CA LYS A 64 -2.19 -4.96 10.03
C LYS A 64 -0.86 -4.98 10.77
N GLU A 65 -0.06 -6.02 10.58
CA GLU A 65 1.27 -6.13 11.17
C GLU A 65 2.24 -5.10 10.61
N MET A 66 2.13 -4.79 9.32
CA MET A 66 3.01 -3.83 8.64
C MET A 66 2.65 -2.38 8.95
N PHE A 67 1.40 -2.09 9.19
CA PHE A 67 0.89 -0.72 9.22
C PHE A 67 1.68 0.22 10.14
N PRO A 68 2.05 -0.15 11.38
CA PRO A 68 2.78 0.77 12.25
C PRO A 68 4.14 1.20 11.72
N PHE A 69 4.67 0.48 10.74
CA PHE A 69 6.00 0.73 10.18
C PHE A 69 5.97 1.38 8.81
N LEU A 70 4.79 1.70 8.30
CA LEU A 70 4.65 2.32 6.99
C LEU A 70 5.00 3.81 7.05
N GLU A 71 5.67 4.29 6.01
CA GLU A 71 6.07 5.69 5.89
C GLU A 71 5.64 6.24 4.54
N ASN A 72 5.56 7.56 4.45
CA ASN A 72 5.28 8.26 3.19
C ASN A 72 4.07 7.69 2.46
N ILE A 73 2.96 7.57 3.19
CA ILE A 73 1.73 6.98 2.65
C ILE A 73 1.04 7.98 1.73
N GLU A 74 0.78 7.53 0.51
CA GLU A 74 0.01 8.29 -0.48
C GLU A 74 -1.08 7.36 -1.01
N TYR A 75 -2.25 7.90 -1.29
CA TYR A 75 -3.30 7.09 -1.89
C TYR A 75 -3.97 7.82 -3.03
N LYS A 76 -4.48 7.06 -3.99
CA LYS A 76 -5.10 7.58 -5.19
C LYS A 76 -6.57 7.23 -5.20
N VAL A 77 -7.39 8.26 -5.31
CA VAL A 77 -8.84 8.16 -5.41
C VAL A 77 -9.21 8.55 -6.83
N GLY A 78 -9.60 7.58 -7.66
CA GLY A 78 -9.87 7.85 -9.05
C GLY A 78 -8.60 7.99 -9.89
N ILE A 79 -8.74 8.51 -11.10
CA ILE A 79 -7.69 8.45 -12.11
C ILE A 79 -6.61 9.52 -11.89
N SER A 80 -6.98 10.69 -11.39
CA SER A 80 -6.08 11.84 -11.37
C SER A 80 -5.92 12.50 -10.01
N GLU A 81 -6.55 11.99 -8.96
CA GLU A 81 -6.50 12.61 -7.65
C GLU A 81 -5.57 11.84 -6.72
N TRP A 82 -4.64 12.57 -6.12
CA TRP A 82 -3.67 12.03 -5.16
C TRP A 82 -3.86 12.68 -3.81
N PHE A 83 -3.73 11.87 -2.76
CA PHE A 83 -3.73 12.34 -1.39
C PHE A 83 -2.46 11.84 -0.71
N THR A 84 -1.83 12.70 0.07
CA THR A 84 -0.61 12.39 0.82
C THR A 84 -0.90 12.51 2.31
N ILE A 85 -0.48 11.50 3.04
CA ILE A 85 -0.60 11.49 4.50
C ILE A 85 0.69 11.94 5.12
#